data_29155d4becdf5d3575d55e72f75f98bd
#
_entry.id   29155d4becdf5d3575d55e72f75f98bd
#
_cell.length_a   1.000
_cell.length_b   1.000
_cell.length_c   1.000
_cell.angle_alpha   90.00
_cell.angle_beta   90.00
_cell.angle_gamma   90.00
#
_symmetry.space_group_name_H-M   'P 1'
#
loop_
_entity.id
_entity.type
_entity.pdbx_description
1 polymer ?
#
loop_
_entity_poly.entity_id
_entity_poly.type
_entity_poly.pdbx_seq_one_letter_code
_entity_poly.pdbx_strand_id
1 'polypeptide(L)'
;ISQGGTGHHYQQENLKDASQSGIEFINISPLKSDFIDEVKSEWVAARPNTDTALMLGIAHTLHVEGLSNKEFLKNYTEGFEKFLPYLLGEIDGIKKDASWAAEICNIPPEKIKELAYKLSSKRSMISVSWSLTRQDHGEQPFWMAIMLASMIGQIGLPGGGFGFGYSATNFIGGQFTILPGAAFPQTKNEIENFIPVARISDLLLHPGEKF
;
A
#
# COMPACT_ATOMS: atom_id res chain seq x y z
N ILE A 1 4.06 9.19 1.64
CA ILE A 1 3.06 10.14 1.11
C ILE A 1 3.74 10.95 0.02
N SER A 2 3.36 10.70 -1.24
CA SER A 2 3.91 11.44 -2.38
C SER A 2 3.49 12.91 -2.31
N GLN A 3 4.44 13.84 -2.29
CA GLN A 3 4.17 15.28 -2.37
C GLN A 3 3.82 15.76 -3.79
N GLY A 4 3.88 14.90 -4.78
CA GLY A 4 3.78 15.25 -6.21
C GLY A 4 2.40 15.11 -6.84
N GLY A 5 1.36 14.91 -6.08
CA GLY A 5 0.00 14.77 -6.63
C GLY A 5 -0.55 16.11 -7.14
N THR A 6 -1.05 16.11 -8.35
CA THR A 6 -1.63 17.29 -9.03
C THR A 6 -2.99 17.71 -8.45
N GLY A 7 -3.29 17.46 -7.21
CA GLY A 7 -4.65 17.68 -6.78
C GLY A 7 -4.86 18.16 -5.36
N HIS A 8 -3.88 18.12 -4.51
CA HIS A 8 -4.07 18.48 -3.11
C HIS A 8 -3.14 19.58 -2.65
N HIS A 9 -3.53 20.80 -2.90
CA HIS A 9 -2.85 21.99 -2.35
C HIS A 9 -2.92 22.06 -0.81
N TYR A 10 -3.89 21.36 -0.20
CA TYR A 10 -4.12 21.35 1.26
C TYR A 10 -3.48 20.18 1.99
N GLN A 11 -2.76 19.28 1.32
CA GLN A 11 -2.19 18.11 1.97
C GLN A 11 -1.22 18.46 3.11
N GLN A 12 -0.38 19.47 2.90
CA GLN A 12 0.57 19.89 3.92
C GLN A 12 -0.13 20.44 5.16
N GLU A 13 -1.18 21.24 4.98
CA GLU A 13 -1.99 21.78 6.08
C GLU A 13 -2.70 20.64 6.82
N ASN A 14 -3.33 19.72 6.10
CA ASN A 14 -3.98 18.54 6.70
C ASN A 14 -3.02 17.68 7.50
N LEU A 15 -1.77 17.50 7.05
CA LEU A 15 -0.76 16.75 7.80
C LEU A 15 -0.32 17.49 9.08
N LYS A 16 -0.21 18.82 9.01
CA LYS A 16 0.09 19.66 10.19
C LYS A 16 -1.03 19.57 11.22
N ASP A 17 -2.28 19.68 10.79
CA ASP A 17 -3.46 19.57 11.68
C ASP A 17 -3.55 18.17 12.32
N ALA A 18 -3.32 17.13 11.52
CA ALA A 18 -3.28 15.76 12.01
C ALA A 18 -2.16 15.55 13.04
N SER A 19 -0.99 16.13 12.82
CA SER A 19 0.13 16.09 13.77
C SER A 19 -0.21 16.80 15.09
N GLN A 20 -0.85 17.97 15.01
CA GLN A 20 -1.33 18.72 16.19
C GLN A 20 -2.37 17.95 16.99
N SER A 21 -3.13 17.07 16.33
CA SER A 21 -4.10 16.16 16.95
C SER A 21 -3.47 14.92 17.60
N GLY A 22 -2.12 14.84 17.63
CA GLY A 22 -1.39 13.76 18.28
C GLY A 22 -1.18 12.50 17.42
N ILE A 23 -1.39 12.59 16.11
CA ILE A 23 -1.11 11.49 15.19
C ILE A 23 0.41 11.35 15.02
N GLU A 24 0.91 10.14 15.21
CA GLU A 24 2.31 9.79 14.92
C GLU A 24 2.46 9.37 13.45
N PHE A 25 3.49 9.89 12.81
CA PHE A 25 3.81 9.55 11.43
C PHE A 25 5.10 8.73 11.35
N ILE A 26 5.06 7.66 10.56
CA ILE A 26 6.23 6.88 10.17
C ILE A 26 6.38 6.99 8.66
N ASN A 27 7.44 7.64 8.22
CA ASN A 27 7.80 7.78 6.81
C ASN A 27 8.73 6.64 6.40
N ILE A 28 8.20 5.64 5.69
CA ILE A 28 8.97 4.54 5.13
C ILE A 28 9.25 4.88 3.67
N SER A 29 10.46 5.32 3.40
CA SER A 29 10.83 5.81 2.06
C SER A 29 12.35 5.81 1.90
N PRO A 30 12.88 5.62 0.67
CA PRO A 30 14.30 5.81 0.38
C PRO A 30 14.80 7.22 0.70
N LEU A 31 13.94 8.24 0.58
CA LEU A 31 14.28 9.64 0.79
C LEU A 31 13.52 10.20 1.99
N LYS A 32 14.27 10.82 2.91
CA LYS A 32 13.66 11.50 4.06
C LYS A 32 12.75 12.65 3.63
N SER A 33 13.11 13.33 2.55
CA SER A 33 12.35 14.45 1.96
C SER A 33 11.02 14.06 1.31
N ASP A 34 10.68 12.77 1.24
CA ASP A 34 9.34 12.33 0.79
C ASP A 34 8.23 12.67 1.79
N PHE A 35 8.59 13.18 2.94
CA PHE A 35 7.67 13.72 3.93
C PHE A 35 7.99 15.17 4.24
N ILE A 36 6.99 15.96 4.63
CA ILE A 36 7.17 17.41 4.90
C ILE A 36 8.00 17.62 6.16
N ASP A 37 8.94 18.55 6.12
CA ASP A 37 9.87 18.83 7.23
C ASP A 37 9.19 19.43 8.47
N GLU A 38 8.07 20.12 8.28
CA GLU A 38 7.33 20.80 9.35
C GLU A 38 6.51 19.84 10.23
N VAL A 39 6.35 18.58 9.82
CA VAL A 39 5.67 17.55 10.60
C VAL A 39 6.66 16.52 11.10
N LYS A 40 6.69 16.34 12.42
CA LYS A 40 7.55 15.33 13.02
C LYS A 40 7.14 13.94 12.55
N SER A 41 8.05 13.25 11.90
CA SER A 41 7.89 11.86 11.49
C SER A 41 9.10 11.03 11.86
N GLU A 42 8.90 9.76 12.13
CA GLU A 42 9.97 8.79 12.21
C GLU A 42 10.31 8.35 10.78
N TRP A 43 11.55 8.56 10.35
CA TRP A 43 12.00 8.11 9.04
C TRP A 43 12.65 6.75 9.12
N VAL A 44 12.17 5.82 8.27
CA VAL A 44 12.71 4.47 8.07
C VAL A 44 13.18 4.37 6.62
N ALA A 45 14.49 4.35 6.43
CA ALA A 45 15.11 4.31 5.11
C ALA A 45 15.02 2.90 4.52
N ALA A 46 14.02 2.66 3.70
CA ALA A 46 13.85 1.39 2.99
C ALA A 46 14.60 1.41 1.65
N ARG A 47 15.20 0.28 1.29
CA ARG A 47 15.75 0.10 -0.07
C ARG A 47 14.60 0.17 -1.08
N PRO A 48 14.75 0.88 -2.22
CA PRO A 48 13.72 0.91 -3.26
C PRO A 48 13.30 -0.49 -3.73
N ASN A 49 12.04 -0.68 -4.06
CA ASN A 49 11.45 -1.95 -4.54
C ASN A 49 11.46 -3.10 -3.52
N THR A 50 11.53 -2.80 -2.23
CA THR A 50 11.53 -3.83 -1.19
C THR A 50 10.33 -3.75 -0.24
N ASP A 51 9.34 -2.94 -0.58
CA ASP A 51 8.16 -2.68 0.24
C ASP A 51 7.40 -3.95 0.60
N THR A 52 7.22 -4.84 -0.38
CA THR A 52 6.55 -6.13 -0.17
C THR A 52 7.30 -7.00 0.83
N ALA A 53 8.63 -7.07 0.74
CA ALA A 53 9.45 -7.85 1.66
C ALA A 53 9.38 -7.29 3.09
N LEU A 54 9.43 -5.97 3.25
CA LEU A 54 9.24 -5.30 4.54
C LEU A 54 7.88 -5.66 5.14
N MET A 55 6.81 -5.54 4.36
CA MET A 55 5.45 -5.85 4.81
C MET A 55 5.26 -7.33 5.14
N LEU A 56 5.93 -8.25 4.43
CA LEU A 56 5.95 -9.67 4.77
C LEU A 56 6.64 -9.92 6.13
N GLY A 57 7.78 -9.28 6.40
CA GLY A 57 8.46 -9.37 7.70
C GLY A 57 7.59 -8.86 8.86
N ILE A 58 6.86 -7.77 8.64
CA ILE A 58 5.86 -7.25 9.60
C ILE A 58 4.72 -8.26 9.78
N ALA A 59 4.16 -8.79 8.69
CA ALA A 59 3.08 -9.77 8.72
C ALA A 59 3.48 -11.06 9.47
N HIS A 60 4.67 -11.57 9.22
CA HIS A 60 5.21 -12.71 9.95
C HIS A 60 5.27 -12.45 11.46
N THR A 61 5.81 -11.29 11.85
CA THR A 61 5.86 -10.89 13.26
C THR A 61 4.46 -10.78 13.86
N LEU A 62 3.51 -10.15 13.18
CA LEU A 62 2.11 -10.06 13.64
C LEU A 62 1.50 -11.44 13.88
N HIS A 63 1.82 -12.40 13.02
CA HIS A 63 1.27 -13.75 13.14
C HIS A 63 1.90 -14.53 14.29
N VAL A 64 3.23 -14.62 14.33
CA VAL A 64 3.94 -15.47 15.32
C VAL A 64 3.86 -14.94 16.74
N GLU A 65 3.79 -13.61 16.90
CA GLU A 65 3.62 -12.97 18.21
C GLU A 65 2.14 -12.90 18.66
N GLY A 66 1.21 -13.46 17.86
CA GLY A 66 -0.21 -13.48 18.20
C GLY A 66 -0.89 -12.12 18.19
N LEU A 67 -0.35 -11.15 17.44
CA LEU A 67 -0.83 -9.77 17.35
C LEU A 67 -1.92 -9.57 16.28
N SER A 68 -2.18 -10.60 15.46
CA SER A 68 -3.21 -10.56 14.43
C SER A 68 -4.61 -10.64 15.01
N ASN A 69 -5.54 -9.86 14.45
CA ASN A 69 -6.95 -9.92 14.78
C ASN A 69 -7.61 -11.12 14.09
N LYS A 70 -7.64 -12.27 14.79
CA LYS A 70 -8.16 -13.54 14.26
C LYS A 70 -9.65 -13.49 13.93
N GLU A 71 -10.41 -12.72 14.70
CA GLU A 71 -11.86 -12.56 14.47
C GLU A 71 -12.12 -11.80 13.17
N PHE A 72 -11.40 -10.70 12.94
CA PHE A 72 -11.49 -9.95 11.69
C PHE A 72 -11.11 -10.82 10.49
N LEU A 73 -9.99 -11.52 10.57
CA LEU A 73 -9.52 -12.40 9.50
C LEU A 73 -10.56 -13.48 9.18
N LYS A 74 -11.16 -14.10 10.18
CA LYS A 74 -12.17 -15.13 9.99
C LYS A 74 -13.46 -14.61 9.36
N ASN A 75 -13.92 -13.42 9.76
CA ASN A 75 -15.26 -12.93 9.42
C ASN A 75 -15.27 -12.05 8.16
N TYR A 76 -14.15 -11.42 7.81
CA TYR A 76 -14.11 -10.38 6.78
C TYR A 76 -13.03 -10.60 5.71
N THR A 77 -12.33 -11.73 5.73
CA THR A 77 -11.34 -12.07 4.69
C THR A 77 -11.54 -13.47 4.16
N GLU A 78 -11.08 -13.69 2.93
CA GLU A 78 -11.03 -15.00 2.30
C GLU A 78 -9.61 -15.24 1.79
N GLY A 79 -9.10 -16.47 1.93
CA GLY A 79 -7.80 -16.87 1.40
C GLY A 79 -6.62 -16.61 2.34
N PHE A 80 -6.82 -16.11 3.55
CA PHE A 80 -5.73 -15.96 4.51
C PHE A 80 -5.03 -17.28 4.81
N GLU A 81 -5.77 -18.37 4.87
CA GLU A 81 -5.25 -19.72 5.06
C GLU A 81 -4.34 -20.22 3.92
N LYS A 82 -4.47 -19.62 2.72
CA LYS A 82 -3.60 -19.90 1.56
C LYS A 82 -2.32 -19.05 1.59
N PHE A 83 -2.41 -17.85 2.15
CA PHE A 83 -1.27 -16.96 2.31
C PHE A 83 -0.33 -17.41 3.42
N LEU A 84 -0.88 -17.92 4.52
CA LEU A 84 -0.13 -18.25 5.72
C LEU A 84 1.00 -19.28 5.48
N PRO A 85 0.82 -20.39 4.76
CA PRO A 85 1.90 -21.34 4.45
C PRO A 85 3.06 -20.71 3.68
N TYR A 86 2.78 -19.74 2.79
CA TYR A 86 3.82 -18.99 2.11
C TYR A 86 4.59 -18.10 3.08
N LEU A 87 3.90 -17.37 3.95
CA LEU A 87 4.50 -16.49 4.97
C LEU A 87 5.42 -17.26 5.92
N LEU A 88 5.01 -18.47 6.32
CA LEU A 88 5.75 -19.34 7.23
C LEU A 88 6.85 -20.15 6.54
N GLY A 89 6.99 -20.08 5.22
CA GLY A 89 7.99 -20.80 4.44
C GLY A 89 7.67 -22.29 4.22
N GLU A 90 6.42 -22.69 4.40
CA GLU A 90 5.98 -24.09 4.18
C GLU A 90 5.90 -24.45 2.70
N ILE A 91 5.76 -23.44 1.81
CA ILE A 91 5.66 -23.64 0.36
C ILE A 91 7.03 -23.68 -0.30
N ASP A 92 7.92 -22.76 0.07
CA ASP A 92 9.20 -22.53 -0.61
C ASP A 92 10.44 -22.74 0.28
N GLY A 93 10.24 -23.17 1.50
CA GLY A 93 11.32 -23.40 2.47
C GLY A 93 11.91 -22.10 3.08
N ILE A 94 11.35 -20.92 2.76
CA ILE A 94 11.90 -19.63 3.16
C ILE A 94 10.90 -18.90 4.05
N LYS A 95 11.18 -18.78 5.35
CA LYS A 95 10.38 -17.97 6.27
C LYS A 95 10.52 -16.51 5.91
N LYS A 96 9.40 -15.82 5.79
CA LYS A 96 9.38 -14.38 5.50
C LYS A 96 9.46 -13.55 6.79
N ASP A 97 10.37 -13.94 7.70
CA ASP A 97 10.51 -13.29 9.00
C ASP A 97 11.26 -11.95 8.92
N ALA A 98 11.39 -11.30 10.08
CA ALA A 98 12.04 -9.99 10.17
C ALA A 98 13.53 -10.05 9.75
N SER A 99 14.22 -11.16 9.96
CA SER A 99 15.61 -11.32 9.56
C SER A 99 15.75 -11.44 8.04
N TRP A 100 14.91 -12.26 7.41
CA TRP A 100 14.82 -12.36 5.96
C TRP A 100 14.48 -11.00 5.31
N ALA A 101 13.50 -10.30 5.85
CA ALA A 101 13.13 -8.98 5.33
C ALA A 101 14.24 -7.95 5.50
N ALA A 102 14.98 -7.99 6.62
CA ALA A 102 16.07 -7.07 6.91
C ALA A 102 17.19 -7.12 5.86
N GLU A 103 17.56 -8.31 5.41
CA GLU A 103 18.58 -8.49 4.37
C GLU A 103 18.16 -7.87 3.04
N ILE A 104 16.87 -7.95 2.70
CA ILE A 104 16.31 -7.40 1.46
C ILE A 104 16.14 -5.88 1.55
N CYS A 105 15.54 -5.41 2.66
CA CYS A 105 15.11 -4.01 2.82
C CYS A 105 16.21 -3.10 3.33
N ASN A 106 17.29 -3.65 3.87
CA ASN A 106 18.34 -2.93 4.60
C ASN A 106 17.79 -2.16 5.82
N ILE A 107 16.83 -2.77 6.53
CA ILE A 107 16.23 -2.26 7.76
C ILE A 107 16.52 -3.28 8.87
N PRO A 108 17.01 -2.86 10.06
CA PRO A 108 17.29 -3.80 11.14
C PRO A 108 16.06 -4.66 11.52
N PRO A 109 16.24 -5.97 11.81
CA PRO A 109 15.12 -6.86 12.16
C PRO A 109 14.31 -6.36 13.35
N GLU A 110 14.97 -5.76 14.33
CA GLU A 110 14.34 -5.18 15.52
C GLU A 110 13.40 -4.04 15.16
N LYS A 111 13.75 -3.26 14.13
CA LYS A 111 12.92 -2.18 13.63
C LYS A 111 11.68 -2.71 12.91
N ILE A 112 11.82 -3.79 12.15
CA ILE A 112 10.69 -4.47 11.49
C ILE A 112 9.70 -5.00 12.53
N LYS A 113 10.19 -5.62 13.61
CA LYS A 113 9.36 -6.06 14.74
C LYS A 113 8.71 -4.88 15.47
N GLU A 114 9.45 -3.81 15.73
CA GLU A 114 8.90 -2.59 16.33
C GLU A 114 7.72 -2.03 15.51
N LEU A 115 7.84 -2.00 14.18
CA LEU A 115 6.75 -1.59 13.30
C LEU A 115 5.52 -2.47 13.44
N ALA A 116 5.67 -3.79 13.57
CA ALA A 116 4.57 -4.71 13.81
C ALA A 116 3.86 -4.42 15.15
N TYR A 117 4.63 -4.22 16.22
CA TYR A 117 4.07 -3.86 17.52
C TYR A 117 3.35 -2.50 17.49
N LYS A 118 3.93 -1.49 16.84
CA LYS A 118 3.28 -0.18 16.69
C LYS A 118 1.96 -0.29 15.94
N LEU A 119 1.94 -1.01 14.81
CA LEU A 119 0.73 -1.23 14.01
C LEU A 119 -0.39 -1.91 14.77
N SER A 120 -0.08 -2.91 15.61
CA SER A 120 -1.08 -3.68 16.34
C SER A 120 -1.57 -3.00 17.62
N SER A 121 -0.74 -2.16 18.25
CA SER A 121 -1.04 -1.55 19.54
C SER A 121 -1.86 -0.26 19.47
N LYS A 122 -1.94 0.37 18.29
CA LYS A 122 -2.62 1.65 18.08
C LYS A 122 -3.61 1.59 16.94
N ARG A 123 -4.48 2.58 16.85
CA ARG A 123 -5.25 2.85 15.64
C ARG A 123 -4.28 3.26 14.54
N SER A 124 -4.17 2.44 13.51
CA SER A 124 -3.15 2.59 12.48
C SER A 124 -3.74 2.58 11.08
N MET A 125 -3.24 3.46 10.25
CA MET A 125 -3.55 3.53 8.83
C MET A 125 -2.27 3.33 8.02
N ILE A 126 -2.30 2.38 7.09
CA ILE A 126 -1.21 2.12 6.16
C ILE A 126 -1.51 2.88 4.87
N SER A 127 -0.70 3.90 4.58
CA SER A 127 -0.85 4.66 3.34
C SER A 127 0.29 4.34 2.39
N VAL A 128 -0.04 3.97 1.15
CA VAL A 128 0.93 3.66 0.10
C VAL A 128 0.81 4.63 -1.06
N SER A 129 1.94 4.99 -1.63
CA SER A 129 2.00 5.90 -2.79
C SER A 129 1.68 5.16 -4.09
N TRP A 130 1.01 5.83 -5.02
CA TRP A 130 0.80 5.28 -6.36
C TRP A 130 2.09 5.04 -7.14
N SER A 131 3.18 5.72 -6.78
CA SER A 131 4.48 5.50 -7.40
C SER A 131 4.97 4.06 -7.29
N LEU A 132 4.52 3.31 -6.29
CA LEU A 132 4.85 1.88 -6.14
C LEU A 132 4.38 1.01 -7.30
N THR A 133 3.40 1.47 -8.10
CA THR A 133 3.00 0.78 -9.34
C THR A 133 4.09 0.82 -10.43
N ARG A 134 5.10 1.69 -10.28
CA ARG A 134 6.15 1.93 -11.29
C ARG A 134 7.38 1.04 -11.12
N GLN A 135 7.22 -0.10 -10.48
CA GLN A 135 8.28 -1.07 -10.22
C GLN A 135 7.90 -2.44 -10.75
N ASP A 136 8.86 -3.35 -10.80
CA ASP A 136 8.60 -4.75 -11.09
C ASP A 136 7.65 -5.33 -10.02
N HIS A 137 6.60 -6.02 -10.45
CA HIS A 137 5.54 -6.50 -9.57
C HIS A 137 4.89 -5.41 -8.70
N GLY A 138 4.66 -4.23 -9.27
CA GLY A 138 4.14 -3.05 -8.57
C GLY A 138 2.75 -3.21 -7.95
N GLU A 139 2.02 -4.26 -8.27
CA GLU A 139 0.75 -4.64 -7.62
C GLU A 139 0.96 -5.23 -6.22
N GLN A 140 2.10 -5.88 -5.97
CA GLN A 140 2.36 -6.61 -4.74
C GLN A 140 2.34 -5.73 -3.46
N PRO A 141 2.94 -4.53 -3.45
CA PRO A 141 2.88 -3.65 -2.28
C PRO A 141 1.44 -3.28 -1.88
N PHE A 142 0.55 -3.11 -2.86
CA PHE A 142 -0.86 -2.78 -2.58
C PHE A 142 -1.60 -3.95 -1.96
N TRP A 143 -1.40 -5.18 -2.47
CA TRP A 143 -1.97 -6.38 -1.87
C TRP A 143 -1.46 -6.60 -0.45
N MET A 144 -0.16 -6.38 -0.21
CA MET A 144 0.40 -6.51 1.13
C MET A 144 -0.10 -5.44 2.10
N ALA A 145 -0.33 -4.20 1.65
CA ALA A 145 -0.92 -3.16 2.49
C ALA A 145 -2.34 -3.55 2.95
N ILE A 146 -3.15 -4.11 2.04
CA ILE A 146 -4.49 -4.64 2.37
C ILE A 146 -4.36 -5.82 3.34
N MET A 147 -3.42 -6.73 3.11
CA MET A 147 -3.18 -7.89 3.97
C MET A 147 -2.81 -7.45 5.39
N LEU A 148 -1.86 -6.53 5.55
CA LEU A 148 -1.47 -6.00 6.87
C LEU A 148 -2.64 -5.31 7.58
N ALA A 149 -3.40 -4.47 6.86
CA ALA A 149 -4.57 -3.79 7.41
C ALA A 149 -5.65 -4.80 7.86
N SER A 150 -5.80 -5.92 7.13
CA SER A 150 -6.67 -7.02 7.51
C SER A 150 -6.16 -7.75 8.76
N MET A 151 -4.85 -8.02 8.82
CA MET A 151 -4.25 -8.71 9.97
C MET A 151 -4.39 -7.92 11.28
N ILE A 152 -4.30 -6.61 11.23
CA ILE A 152 -4.55 -5.76 12.42
C ILE A 152 -6.05 -5.49 12.65
N GLY A 153 -6.93 -5.91 11.73
CA GLY A 153 -8.38 -5.83 11.89
C GLY A 153 -8.94 -4.41 11.91
N GLN A 154 -8.33 -3.48 11.17
CA GLN A 154 -8.71 -2.07 11.26
C GLN A 154 -9.37 -1.50 10.00
N ILE A 155 -9.61 -2.33 8.97
CA ILE A 155 -10.35 -1.92 7.78
C ILE A 155 -11.79 -1.58 8.18
N GLY A 156 -12.27 -0.42 7.72
CA GLY A 156 -13.59 0.10 8.03
C GLY A 156 -13.69 0.90 9.34
N LEU A 157 -12.62 0.98 10.12
CA LEU A 157 -12.58 1.82 11.31
C LEU A 157 -12.12 3.24 10.97
N PRO A 158 -12.76 4.29 11.51
CA PRO A 158 -12.30 5.66 11.30
C PRO A 158 -10.83 5.84 11.68
N GLY A 159 -9.99 6.34 10.75
CA GLY A 159 -8.55 6.52 10.94
C GLY A 159 -7.73 5.25 10.99
N GLY A 160 -8.31 4.10 10.63
CA GLY A 160 -7.63 2.82 10.54
C GLY A 160 -7.65 2.25 9.12
N GLY A 161 -7.01 1.09 8.93
CA GLY A 161 -7.04 0.38 7.68
C GLY A 161 -5.91 0.76 6.71
N PHE A 162 -6.25 0.91 5.44
CA PHE A 162 -5.30 1.28 4.41
C PHE A 162 -5.84 2.37 3.50
N GLY A 163 -4.92 3.04 2.80
CA GLY A 163 -5.26 4.00 1.76
C GLY A 163 -4.14 4.13 0.75
N PHE A 164 -4.49 4.45 -0.48
CA PHE A 164 -3.53 4.70 -1.54
C PHE A 164 -3.92 5.91 -2.36
N GLY A 165 -2.90 6.68 -2.69
CA GLY A 165 -3.05 7.82 -3.57
C GLY A 165 -3.86 8.98 -2.99
N TYR A 166 -3.96 9.12 -1.67
CA TYR A 166 -4.70 10.22 -1.05
C TYR A 166 -4.19 11.61 -1.46
N SER A 167 -2.97 11.73 -1.92
CA SER A 167 -2.42 12.97 -2.45
C SER A 167 -2.42 13.04 -3.97
N ALA A 168 -2.78 11.96 -4.64
CA ALA A 168 -2.69 11.88 -6.10
C ALA A 168 -3.98 12.28 -6.81
N THR A 169 -5.12 12.25 -6.12
CA THR A 169 -6.44 12.59 -6.69
C THR A 169 -7.27 13.40 -5.72
N ASN A 170 -8.16 14.24 -6.27
CA ASN A 170 -9.10 15.04 -5.50
C ASN A 170 -10.40 14.29 -5.14
N PHE A 171 -10.54 13.03 -5.54
CA PHE A 171 -11.81 12.29 -5.41
C PHE A 171 -12.01 11.73 -4.01
N ILE A 172 -10.95 11.52 -3.27
CA ILE A 172 -10.99 10.78 -2.01
C ILE A 172 -11.34 11.74 -0.89
N GLY A 173 -12.53 11.57 -0.35
CA GLY A 173 -12.97 12.27 0.86
C GLY A 173 -13.57 13.67 0.67
N GLY A 174 -13.79 14.13 -0.56
CA GLY A 174 -14.34 15.46 -0.79
C GLY A 174 -15.20 15.59 -2.05
N GLN A 175 -16.01 16.62 -2.11
CA GLN A 175 -16.64 17.05 -3.34
C GLN A 175 -15.59 17.75 -4.22
N PHE A 176 -15.60 17.46 -5.51
CA PHE A 176 -14.73 18.13 -6.48
C PHE A 176 -15.55 18.65 -7.66
N THR A 177 -15.07 19.72 -8.26
CA THR A 177 -15.61 20.27 -9.48
C THR A 177 -14.66 19.97 -10.63
N ILE A 178 -15.14 19.29 -11.65
CA ILE A 178 -14.38 19.11 -12.89
C ILE A 178 -14.54 20.38 -13.72
N LEU A 179 -13.43 21.08 -13.94
CA LEU A 179 -13.39 22.16 -14.90
C LEU A 179 -13.01 21.55 -16.26
N PRO A 180 -13.90 21.58 -17.26
CA PRO A 180 -13.55 21.09 -18.57
C PRO A 180 -12.46 21.97 -19.16
N GLY A 181 -11.31 21.37 -19.44
CA GLY A 181 -10.20 22.00 -20.13
C GLY A 181 -10.33 21.90 -21.65
N ALA A 182 -9.54 22.69 -22.38
CA ALA A 182 -9.41 22.53 -23.82
C ALA A 182 -8.85 21.12 -24.13
N ALA A 183 -9.50 20.41 -25.01
CA ALA A 183 -9.04 19.11 -25.52
C ALA A 183 -8.84 19.19 -27.03
N PHE A 184 -7.85 18.46 -27.53
CA PHE A 184 -7.71 18.32 -28.97
C PHE A 184 -8.92 17.58 -29.54
N PRO A 185 -9.45 18.02 -30.71
CA PRO A 185 -10.51 17.30 -31.38
C PRO A 185 -10.08 15.86 -31.68
N GLN A 186 -10.89 14.92 -31.29
CA GLN A 186 -10.66 13.51 -31.64
C GLN A 186 -11.56 13.14 -32.84
N THR A 187 -10.98 12.45 -33.79
CA THR A 187 -11.76 11.87 -34.89
C THR A 187 -12.63 10.75 -34.35
N LYS A 188 -13.81 10.58 -34.93
CA LYS A 188 -14.69 9.46 -34.58
C LYS A 188 -13.99 8.16 -34.97
N ASN A 189 -13.90 7.21 -34.05
CA ASN A 189 -13.49 5.86 -34.38
C ASN A 189 -14.68 5.11 -34.94
N GLU A 190 -14.56 4.60 -36.18
CA GLU A 190 -15.60 3.80 -36.83
C GLU A 190 -15.65 2.37 -36.25
N ILE A 191 -14.63 1.94 -35.54
CA ILE A 191 -14.56 0.63 -34.89
C ILE A 191 -15.10 0.79 -33.48
N GLU A 192 -16.27 0.21 -33.22
CA GLU A 192 -16.88 0.22 -31.87
C GLU A 192 -16.35 -0.87 -30.94
N ASN A 193 -15.76 -1.93 -31.51
CA ASN A 193 -15.17 -3.00 -30.75
C ASN A 193 -13.85 -2.55 -30.09
N PHE A 194 -13.62 -2.99 -28.88
CA PHE A 194 -12.36 -2.72 -28.16
C PHE A 194 -11.86 -4.00 -27.49
N ILE A 195 -10.56 -4.03 -27.28
CA ILE A 195 -9.92 -5.09 -26.50
C ILE A 195 -9.61 -4.51 -25.13
N PRO A 196 -10.16 -5.07 -24.03
CA PRO A 196 -9.79 -4.64 -22.69
C PRO A 196 -8.28 -4.75 -22.49
N VAL A 197 -7.65 -3.74 -21.89
CA VAL A 197 -6.19 -3.73 -21.64
C VAL A 197 -5.73 -4.99 -20.91
N ALA A 198 -6.52 -5.49 -19.96
CA ALA A 198 -6.25 -6.71 -19.23
C ALA A 198 -6.27 -7.99 -20.10
N ARG A 199 -6.82 -7.93 -21.32
CA ARG A 199 -6.97 -9.05 -22.25
C ARG A 199 -5.98 -9.00 -23.44
N ILE A 200 -5.04 -8.06 -23.45
CA ILE A 200 -4.03 -7.97 -24.53
C ILE A 200 -3.18 -9.24 -24.63
N SER A 201 -2.82 -9.83 -23.49
CA SER A 201 -2.08 -11.10 -23.47
C SER A 201 -2.89 -12.24 -24.09
N ASP A 202 -4.18 -12.30 -23.82
CA ASP A 202 -5.09 -13.32 -24.39
C ASP A 202 -5.21 -13.15 -25.90
N LEU A 203 -5.29 -11.91 -26.39
CA LEU A 203 -5.28 -11.61 -27.84
C LEU A 203 -4.03 -12.18 -28.51
N LEU A 204 -2.87 -12.05 -27.87
CA LEU A 204 -1.61 -12.54 -28.43
C LEU A 204 -1.49 -14.07 -28.36
N LEU A 205 -2.05 -14.68 -27.34
CA LEU A 205 -2.04 -16.15 -27.15
C LEU A 205 -3.08 -16.85 -27.99
N HIS A 206 -4.22 -16.19 -28.26
CA HIS A 206 -5.37 -16.75 -28.96
C HIS A 206 -5.82 -15.84 -30.12
N PRO A 207 -4.97 -15.64 -31.15
CA PRO A 207 -5.31 -14.76 -32.27
C PRO A 207 -6.54 -15.26 -33.02
N GLY A 208 -7.50 -14.35 -33.23
CA GLY A 208 -8.76 -14.63 -33.93
C GLY A 208 -9.94 -15.01 -33.02
N GLU A 209 -9.75 -15.14 -31.73
CA GLU A 209 -10.86 -15.26 -30.78
C GLU A 209 -11.55 -13.89 -30.55
N LYS A 210 -12.83 -13.96 -30.16
CA LYS A 210 -13.59 -12.79 -29.74
C LYS A 210 -13.41 -12.57 -28.24
N PHE A 211 -13.18 -11.33 -27.85
CA PHE A 211 -12.95 -10.94 -26.47
C PHE A 211 -14.06 -10.03 -25.97
#